data_3cf236a6d973e57b8f769cdb1eb843e6
#
_entry.id   3cf236a6d973e57b8f769cdb1eb843e6
#
_cell.length_a   1.000
_cell.length_b   1.000
_cell.length_c   1.000
_cell.angle_alpha   90.00
_cell.angle_beta   90.00
_cell.angle_gamma   90.00
#
_symmetry.space_group_name_H-M   'P 1'
#
loop_
_entity.id
_entity.type
_entity.pdbx_description
1 polymer ?
#
loop_
_entity_poly.entity_id
_entity_poly.type
_entity_poly.pdbx_seq_one_letter_code
_entity_poly.pdbx_strand_id
1 'polypeptide(L)'
;MAYQIKKTSRITEDIELLGESGNVEKILHVEINPDGIMNNYRKAEIQLLKTQRAVKEGNSAVAVEEYGKAVTALFETVFGTETTAELLTYFENKHTEMLIQLMPFITDVVRPAVAEAIKSQKSRLANNMNFSRRQKRKLGLK
;
A
#
# COMPACT_ATOMS: atom_id res chain seq x y z
N MET A 1 -35.55 12.89 -6.31
CA MET A 1 -34.41 12.20 -6.94
C MET A 1 -33.25 12.00 -5.95
N ALA A 2 -32.74 10.79 -5.85
CA ALA A 2 -31.62 10.52 -4.94
C ALA A 2 -30.30 10.70 -5.67
N TYR A 3 -29.31 11.29 -4.99
CA TYR A 3 -27.93 11.31 -5.49
C TYR A 3 -27.32 9.94 -5.29
N GLN A 4 -26.56 9.48 -6.29
CA GLN A 4 -25.85 8.23 -6.22
C GLN A 4 -24.36 8.50 -6.09
N ILE A 5 -23.75 7.97 -5.02
CA ILE A 5 -22.32 8.11 -4.78
C ILE A 5 -21.73 6.70 -4.83
N LYS A 6 -20.76 6.53 -5.70
CA LYS A 6 -20.12 5.23 -5.94
C LYS A 6 -18.77 5.14 -5.25
N LYS A 7 -18.50 4.03 -4.57
CA LYS A 7 -17.19 3.77 -4.01
C LYS A 7 -16.17 3.49 -5.12
N THR A 8 -14.92 3.87 -4.87
CA THR A 8 -13.81 3.55 -5.78
C THR A 8 -13.56 2.05 -5.82
N SER A 9 -12.94 1.60 -6.91
CA SER A 9 -12.63 0.18 -7.10
C SER A 9 -11.68 -0.33 -6.02
N ARG A 10 -11.89 -1.57 -5.60
CA ARG A 10 -11.05 -2.25 -4.61
C ARG A 10 -10.43 -3.50 -5.20
N ILE A 11 -9.26 -3.86 -4.67
CA ILE A 11 -8.61 -5.12 -4.99
C ILE A 11 -9.04 -6.12 -3.93
N THR A 12 -9.58 -7.26 -4.37
CA THR A 12 -9.96 -8.35 -3.47
C THR A 12 -9.16 -9.58 -3.87
N GLU A 13 -8.36 -10.10 -2.94
CA GLU A 13 -7.51 -11.26 -3.17
C GLU A 13 -7.51 -12.16 -1.96
N ASP A 14 -7.34 -13.45 -2.19
CA ASP A 14 -7.13 -14.42 -1.13
C ASP A 14 -5.66 -14.82 -1.11
N ILE A 15 -5.07 -14.78 0.07
CA ILE A 15 -3.69 -15.22 0.27
C ILE A 15 -3.72 -16.49 1.11
N GLU A 16 -3.22 -17.57 0.55
CA GLU A 16 -3.14 -18.85 1.23
C GLU A 16 -1.83 -18.95 2.00
N LEU A 17 -1.93 -19.18 3.31
CA LEU A 17 -0.77 -19.43 4.15
C LEU A 17 -0.61 -20.93 4.30
N LEU A 18 0.50 -21.47 3.84
CA LEU A 18 0.75 -22.90 3.83
C LEU A 18 1.51 -23.33 5.09
N GLY A 19 1.19 -24.52 5.59
CA GLY A 19 1.95 -25.16 6.65
C GLY A 19 3.18 -25.86 6.09
N GLU A 20 4.00 -26.42 6.97
CA GLU A 20 5.24 -27.12 6.60
C GLU A 20 5.02 -28.25 5.60
N SER A 21 3.87 -28.91 5.68
CA SER A 21 3.52 -30.02 4.78
C SER A 21 2.99 -29.57 3.41
N GLY A 22 2.85 -28.25 3.19
CA GLY A 22 2.30 -27.70 1.97
C GLY A 22 0.77 -27.58 1.96
N ASN A 23 0.09 -28.01 3.02
CA ASN A 23 -1.36 -27.86 3.15
C ASN A 23 -1.71 -26.41 3.51
N VAL A 24 -2.87 -25.95 3.06
CA VAL A 24 -3.37 -24.62 3.41
C VAL A 24 -3.70 -24.60 4.90
N GLU A 25 -2.97 -23.80 5.65
CA GLU A 25 -3.18 -23.63 7.09
C GLU A 25 -4.22 -22.54 7.37
N LYS A 26 -4.17 -21.46 6.59
CA LYS A 26 -5.08 -20.35 6.76
C LYS A 26 -5.24 -19.59 5.43
N ILE A 27 -6.40 -19.02 5.20
CA ILE A 27 -6.67 -18.17 4.06
C ILE A 27 -6.94 -16.75 4.57
N LEU A 28 -6.18 -15.78 4.09
CA LEU A 28 -6.42 -14.37 4.40
C LEU A 28 -7.20 -13.73 3.25
N HIS A 29 -8.35 -13.18 3.57
CA HIS A 29 -9.16 -12.44 2.62
C HIS A 29 -8.73 -10.97 2.68
N VAL A 30 -8.07 -10.50 1.62
CA VAL A 30 -7.48 -9.17 1.56
C VAL A 30 -8.31 -8.26 0.69
N GLU A 31 -8.64 -7.08 1.21
CA GLU A 31 -9.35 -6.06 0.48
C GLU A 31 -8.55 -4.76 0.56
N ILE A 32 -8.13 -4.24 -0.60
CA ILE A 32 -7.26 -3.07 -0.68
C ILE A 32 -7.95 -1.98 -1.50
N ASN A 33 -8.00 -0.78 -0.94
CA ASN A 33 -8.49 0.40 -1.65
C ASN A 33 -7.29 1.25 -2.06
N PRO A 34 -6.83 1.18 -3.33
CA PRO A 34 -5.65 1.92 -3.77
C PRO A 34 -5.75 3.43 -3.55
N ASP A 35 -6.93 4.02 -3.76
CA ASP A 35 -7.14 5.45 -3.53
C ASP A 35 -6.96 5.82 -2.07
N GLY A 36 -7.41 4.96 -1.17
CA GLY A 36 -7.35 5.20 0.27
C GLY A 36 -5.95 5.07 0.85
N ILE A 37 -5.09 4.26 0.26
CA ILE A 37 -3.76 3.99 0.80
C ILE A 37 -2.62 4.72 0.08
N MET A 38 -2.87 5.33 -1.09
CA MET A 38 -1.80 5.80 -1.97
C MET A 38 -0.77 6.73 -1.32
N ASN A 39 -1.21 7.66 -0.49
CA ASN A 39 -0.28 8.60 0.17
C ASN A 39 0.58 7.92 1.23
N ASN A 40 -0.05 7.12 2.08
CA ASN A 40 0.65 6.39 3.13
C ASN A 40 1.54 5.29 2.56
N TYR A 41 1.09 4.65 1.49
CA TYR A 41 1.87 3.63 0.79
C TYR A 41 3.20 4.19 0.27
N ARG A 42 3.16 5.36 -0.38
CA ARG A 42 4.38 5.99 -0.90
C ARG A 42 5.35 6.34 0.21
N LYS A 43 4.85 6.91 1.31
CA LYS A 43 5.68 7.23 2.47
C LYS A 43 6.31 5.98 3.08
N ALA A 44 5.51 4.93 3.23
CA ALA A 44 5.98 3.68 3.80
C ALA A 44 7.04 3.01 2.91
N GLU A 45 6.84 3.04 1.59
CA GLU A 45 7.80 2.48 0.63
C GLU A 45 9.13 3.22 0.68
N ILE A 46 9.10 4.55 0.72
CA ILE A 46 10.31 5.36 0.84
C ILE A 46 11.05 5.05 2.14
N GLN A 47 10.33 4.97 3.25
CA GLN A 47 10.91 4.66 4.56
C GLN A 47 11.53 3.27 4.57
N LEU A 48 10.89 2.30 3.95
CA LEU A 48 11.42 0.94 3.83
C LEU A 48 12.77 0.95 3.09
N LEU A 49 12.84 1.66 1.96
CA LEU A 49 14.08 1.76 1.19
C LEU A 49 15.21 2.40 1.99
N LYS A 50 14.90 3.44 2.77
CA LYS A 50 15.90 4.10 3.63
C LYS A 50 16.42 3.15 4.70
N THR A 51 15.54 2.40 5.36
CA THR A 51 15.94 1.47 6.41
C THR A 51 16.69 0.27 5.86
N GLN A 52 16.32 -0.23 4.68
CA GLN A 52 17.07 -1.29 4.01
C GLN A 52 18.53 -0.85 3.72
N ARG A 53 18.68 0.37 3.24
CA ARG A 53 20.01 0.93 2.96
C ARG A 53 20.84 1.05 4.24
N ALA A 54 20.22 1.54 5.32
CA ALA A 54 20.89 1.67 6.61
C ALA A 54 21.38 0.32 7.15
N VAL A 55 20.59 -0.74 7.00
CA VAL A 55 20.98 -2.09 7.42
C VAL A 55 22.16 -2.59 6.59
N LYS A 56 22.15 -2.38 5.27
CA LYS A 56 23.25 -2.79 4.39
C LYS A 56 24.54 -2.07 4.71
N GLU A 57 24.48 -0.78 5.04
CA GLU A 57 25.67 0.04 5.28
C GLU A 57 26.24 -0.12 6.69
N GLY A 58 25.37 -0.20 7.70
CA GLY A 58 25.80 -0.12 9.09
C GLY A 58 25.60 -1.39 9.92
N ASN A 59 24.67 -2.24 9.56
CA ASN A 59 24.31 -3.48 10.26
C ASN A 59 24.25 -3.31 11.79
N SER A 60 23.76 -2.17 12.27
CA SER A 60 23.60 -1.91 13.70
C SER A 60 22.25 -2.48 14.19
N ALA A 61 22.16 -2.76 15.49
CA ALA A 61 20.91 -3.23 16.10
C ALA A 61 19.79 -2.21 15.92
N VAL A 62 20.10 -0.91 16.00
CA VAL A 62 19.13 0.16 15.80
C VAL A 62 18.61 0.16 14.35
N ALA A 63 19.49 0.00 13.36
CA ALA A 63 19.10 -0.05 11.96
C ALA A 63 18.19 -1.24 11.68
N VAL A 64 18.49 -2.41 12.24
CA VAL A 64 17.66 -3.62 12.09
C VAL A 64 16.28 -3.40 12.70
N GLU A 65 16.20 -2.79 13.87
CA GLU A 65 14.94 -2.48 14.53
C GLU A 65 14.09 -1.53 13.70
N GLU A 66 14.68 -0.45 13.19
CA GLU A 66 13.98 0.51 12.34
C GLU A 66 13.48 -0.12 11.04
N TYR A 67 14.27 -1.02 10.47
CA TYR A 67 13.86 -1.79 9.29
C TYR A 67 12.62 -2.63 9.59
N GLY A 68 12.60 -3.34 10.71
CA GLY A 68 11.44 -4.13 11.11
C GLY A 68 10.18 -3.28 11.27
N LYS A 69 10.31 -2.11 11.87
CA LYS A 69 9.20 -1.15 12.01
C LYS A 69 8.72 -0.67 10.65
N ALA A 70 9.64 -0.40 9.71
CA ALA A 70 9.28 0.06 8.37
C ALA A 70 8.56 -1.02 7.57
N VAL A 71 8.98 -2.28 7.68
CA VAL A 71 8.28 -3.42 7.06
C VAL A 71 6.87 -3.51 7.62
N THR A 72 6.72 -3.47 8.93
CA THR A 72 5.41 -3.54 9.59
C THR A 72 4.51 -2.39 9.13
N ALA A 73 5.04 -1.17 9.07
CA ALA A 73 4.27 0.00 8.65
C ALA A 73 3.77 -0.13 7.21
N LEU A 74 4.61 -0.65 6.30
CA LEU A 74 4.19 -0.90 4.92
C LEU A 74 3.06 -1.92 4.87
N PHE A 75 3.20 -3.01 5.58
CA PHE A 75 2.18 -4.07 5.60
C PHE A 75 0.87 -3.58 6.23
N GLU A 76 0.94 -2.82 7.31
CA GLU A 76 -0.26 -2.25 7.93
C GLU A 76 -0.98 -1.28 6.99
N THR A 77 -0.21 -0.53 6.20
CA THR A 77 -0.79 0.37 5.19
C THR A 77 -1.53 -0.41 4.10
N VAL A 78 -0.95 -1.52 3.65
CA VAL A 78 -1.52 -2.33 2.56
C VAL A 78 -2.65 -3.23 3.06
N PHE A 79 -2.41 -3.96 4.15
CA PHE A 79 -3.30 -5.03 4.61
C PHE A 79 -4.14 -4.67 5.83
N GLY A 80 -3.83 -3.59 6.52
CA GLY A 80 -4.45 -3.23 7.78
C GLY A 80 -3.73 -3.88 8.97
N THR A 81 -4.00 -3.37 10.15
CA THR A 81 -3.32 -3.80 11.39
C THR A 81 -3.60 -5.26 11.73
N GLU A 82 -4.86 -5.67 11.60
CA GLU A 82 -5.29 -7.03 11.96
C GLU A 82 -4.63 -8.10 11.09
N THR A 83 -4.70 -7.93 9.76
CA THR A 83 -4.10 -8.89 8.82
C THR A 83 -2.58 -8.91 8.96
N THR A 84 -1.96 -7.75 9.20
CA THR A 84 -0.52 -7.68 9.41
C THR A 84 -0.11 -8.44 10.68
N ALA A 85 -0.89 -8.34 11.75
CA ALA A 85 -0.64 -9.11 12.97
C ALA A 85 -0.71 -10.62 12.71
N GLU A 86 -1.66 -11.06 11.91
CA GLU A 86 -1.77 -12.47 11.52
C GLU A 86 -0.58 -12.92 10.69
N LEU A 87 -0.10 -12.08 9.76
CA LEU A 87 1.08 -12.38 8.96
C LEU A 87 2.34 -12.45 9.82
N LEU A 88 2.50 -11.53 10.76
CA LEU A 88 3.64 -11.55 11.68
C LEU A 88 3.65 -12.81 12.54
N THR A 89 2.49 -13.25 12.98
CA THR A 89 2.37 -14.51 13.74
C THR A 89 2.76 -15.70 12.86
N TYR A 90 2.28 -15.76 11.63
CA TYR A 90 2.61 -16.84 10.70
C TYR A 90 4.11 -16.90 10.42
N PHE A 91 4.76 -15.75 10.22
CA PHE A 91 6.20 -15.68 9.95
C PHE A 91 7.06 -15.64 11.20
N GLU A 92 6.47 -15.80 12.39
CA GLU A 92 7.19 -15.79 13.67
C GLU A 92 8.03 -14.51 13.85
N ASN A 93 7.47 -13.37 13.44
CA ASN A 93 8.12 -12.05 13.50
C ASN A 93 9.39 -11.93 12.64
N LYS A 94 9.53 -12.78 11.64
CA LYS A 94 10.65 -12.71 10.69
C LYS A 94 10.31 -11.73 9.58
N HIS A 95 10.60 -10.46 9.79
CA HIS A 95 10.20 -9.37 8.89
C HIS A 95 10.76 -9.53 7.48
N THR A 96 12.02 -9.93 7.36
CA THR A 96 12.65 -10.10 6.04
C THR A 96 11.99 -11.22 5.25
N GLU A 97 11.71 -12.35 5.91
CA GLU A 97 11.03 -13.48 5.28
C GLU A 97 9.63 -13.09 4.81
N MET A 98 8.88 -12.41 5.68
CA MET A 98 7.55 -11.91 5.34
C MET A 98 7.60 -10.99 4.12
N LEU A 99 8.55 -10.07 4.09
CA LEU A 99 8.71 -9.14 2.98
C LEU A 99 9.03 -9.89 1.68
N ILE A 100 9.97 -10.83 1.72
CA ILE A 100 10.38 -11.60 0.54
C ILE A 100 9.19 -12.38 -0.03
N GLN A 101 8.44 -13.05 0.83
CA GLN A 101 7.31 -13.88 0.39
C GLN A 101 6.14 -13.08 -0.17
N LEU A 102 5.88 -11.91 0.40
CA LEU A 102 4.78 -11.04 -0.03
C LEU A 102 5.18 -10.03 -1.10
N MET A 103 6.48 -9.89 -1.40
CA MET A 103 6.95 -8.91 -2.36
C MET A 103 6.35 -9.07 -3.76
N PRO A 104 6.19 -10.30 -4.31
CA PRO A 104 5.54 -10.45 -5.62
C PRO A 104 4.12 -9.87 -5.64
N PHE A 105 3.35 -10.08 -4.59
CA PHE A 105 2.00 -9.51 -4.48
C PHE A 105 2.07 -7.98 -4.44
N ILE A 106 2.96 -7.44 -3.63
CA ILE A 106 3.11 -5.97 -3.50
C ILE A 106 3.57 -5.37 -4.83
N THR A 107 4.56 -5.97 -5.48
CA THR A 107 5.13 -5.46 -6.73
C THR A 107 4.17 -5.60 -7.90
N ASP A 108 3.48 -6.73 -8.01
CA ASP A 108 2.68 -7.05 -9.20
C ASP A 108 1.23 -6.59 -9.08
N VAL A 109 0.69 -6.48 -7.88
CA VAL A 109 -0.71 -6.14 -7.66
C VAL A 109 -0.88 -4.76 -7.01
N VAL A 110 -0.22 -4.52 -5.88
CA VAL A 110 -0.43 -3.29 -5.09
C VAL A 110 0.21 -2.07 -5.74
N ARG A 111 1.48 -2.16 -6.08
CA ARG A 111 2.23 -1.01 -6.63
C ARG A 111 1.61 -0.47 -7.93
N PRO A 112 1.28 -1.32 -8.92
CA PRO A 112 0.62 -0.83 -10.14
C PRO A 112 -0.73 -0.18 -9.86
N ALA A 113 -1.50 -0.73 -8.94
CA ALA A 113 -2.81 -0.19 -8.60
C ALA A 113 -2.70 1.19 -7.92
N VAL A 114 -1.71 1.35 -7.03
CA VAL A 114 -1.45 2.63 -6.38
C VAL A 114 -0.98 3.66 -7.41
N ALA A 115 -0.10 3.28 -8.33
CA ALA A 115 0.39 4.16 -9.40
C ALA A 115 -0.77 4.64 -10.28
N GLU A 116 -1.69 3.74 -10.62
CA GLU A 116 -2.87 4.09 -11.42
C GLU A 116 -3.81 5.02 -10.65
N ALA A 117 -3.98 4.79 -9.35
CA ALA A 117 -4.79 5.65 -8.49
C ALA A 117 -4.24 7.07 -8.43
N ILE A 118 -2.91 7.21 -8.32
CA ILE A 118 -2.24 8.52 -8.32
C ILE A 118 -2.44 9.24 -9.64
N LYS A 119 -2.26 8.51 -10.74
CA LYS A 119 -2.43 9.05 -12.09
C LYS A 119 -3.87 9.53 -12.32
N SER A 120 -4.85 8.71 -11.92
CA SER A 120 -6.26 9.02 -12.04
C SER A 120 -6.62 10.27 -11.23
N GLN A 121 -6.11 10.39 -10.00
CA GLN A 121 -6.36 11.54 -9.15
C GLN A 121 -5.78 12.83 -9.76
N LYS A 122 -4.55 12.77 -10.30
CA LYS A 122 -3.94 13.91 -10.97
C LYS A 122 -4.77 14.37 -12.16
N SER A 123 -5.27 13.45 -12.97
CA SER A 123 -6.13 13.77 -14.11
C SER A 123 -7.42 14.44 -13.68
N ARG A 124 -8.06 13.93 -12.64
CA ARG A 124 -9.31 14.53 -12.12
C ARG A 124 -9.08 15.95 -11.60
N LEU A 125 -7.99 16.17 -10.88
CA LEU A 125 -7.63 17.50 -10.38
C LEU A 125 -7.34 18.48 -11.52
N ALA A 126 -6.62 18.02 -12.55
CA ALA A 126 -6.32 18.82 -13.71
C ALA A 126 -7.61 19.25 -14.45
N ASN A 127 -8.56 18.31 -14.60
CA ASN A 127 -9.85 18.61 -15.24
C ASN A 127 -10.65 19.62 -14.42
N ASN A 128 -10.66 19.50 -13.09
CA ASN A 128 -11.33 20.47 -12.23
C ASN A 128 -10.69 21.86 -12.33
N MET A 129 -9.37 21.92 -12.39
CA MET A 129 -8.65 23.19 -12.56
C MET A 129 -8.98 23.84 -13.89
N ASN A 130 -9.07 23.07 -14.98
CA ASN A 130 -9.46 23.57 -16.29
C ASN A 130 -10.88 24.12 -16.27
N PHE A 131 -11.79 23.45 -15.62
CA PHE A 131 -13.16 23.94 -15.46
C PHE A 131 -13.18 25.27 -14.71
N SER A 132 -12.45 25.40 -13.64
CA SER A 132 -12.35 26.66 -12.87
C SER A 132 -11.80 27.80 -13.70
N ARG A 133 -10.82 27.54 -14.55
CA ARG A 133 -10.28 28.54 -15.49
C ARG A 133 -11.33 29.03 -16.47
N ARG A 134 -12.16 28.11 -17.01
CA ARG A 134 -13.27 28.46 -17.90
C ARG A 134 -14.28 29.35 -17.18
N GLN A 135 -14.62 29.04 -15.95
CA GLN A 135 -15.52 29.86 -15.16
C GLN A 135 -14.95 31.27 -14.93
N LYS A 136 -13.67 31.36 -14.60
CA LYS A 136 -13.00 32.61 -14.42
C LYS A 136 -13.03 33.47 -15.71
N ARG A 137 -12.84 32.85 -16.86
CA ARG A 137 -12.93 33.52 -18.15
C ARG A 137 -14.31 34.10 -18.40
N LYS A 138 -15.36 33.31 -18.13
CA LYS A 138 -16.75 33.75 -18.27
C LYS A 138 -17.08 34.93 -17.37
N LEU A 139 -16.44 35.00 -16.19
CA LEU A 139 -16.63 36.10 -15.25
C LEU A 139 -15.70 37.26 -15.50
N GLY A 140 -14.85 37.20 -16.53
CA GLY A 140 -13.90 38.28 -16.84
C GLY A 140 -12.70 38.31 -15.89
N LEU A 141 -12.46 37.25 -15.13
CA LEU A 141 -11.31 37.15 -14.21
C LEU A 141 -10.12 36.56 -14.92
N LYS A 142 -8.91 37.03 -14.55
CA LYS A 142 -7.67 36.47 -15.10
C LYS A 142 -7.08 35.42 -14.19
#